data_008e1036aee55f833a81057543a95b27
#
_entry.id   008e1036aee55f833a81057543a95b27
#
_cell.length_a   1.000
_cell.length_b   1.000
_cell.length_c   1.000
_cell.angle_alpha   90.00
_cell.angle_beta   90.00
_cell.angle_gamma   90.00
#
_symmetry.space_group_name_H-M   'P 1'
#
loop_
_entity.id
_entity.type
_entity.pdbx_description
1 polymer ?
#
loop_
_entity_poly.entity_id
_entity_poly.type
_entity_poly.pdbx_seq_one_letter_code
_entity_poly.pdbx_strand_id
1 'polypeptide(L)'
;MFIERKALYRLLDLNRSDVLISAPQKKQESSVELRANLRVLPATATFVAKYRVRLLAISALILIPCFWHRHIEAGDLGSHLYNAWLAQLIEQGHAPGLRIAHPSTNILFDYLLSGLAKIFGLLIAEKISVALAVLIFFWGAFALITATTRRAPWLLTPLIAMVAYGWTFEMGFFNYYIALGLSFFALAILWPGTSRGSSREWAIAIALIPLIYVAHPLGVIWLIAAAAYIRVASLIPPRFQVFLVAVAAGVVFLLRLYLSRNFVVDRAFDPLYLFNAGDQLVLFGDRYKIVEALCGIFIVIAIAADVIARRRESGFWRAYLIPLELYVIAEIAVFLLPDGVRVPNQPAALALITERLTSLSAVLVCCVLGAMLPRKWHLLALAGIAAVFFTFLYQDTALINRMEAEVAALVKTLPPNQRVLATILKPDESRVLVQHIVDRECIGRCFSYGNYEPASGVFRIRAQPGNKYAMTDFEDVASMEEGDYKMLPEDLPAYQIYQCNEDWTELCIRPLAADELNDRLGVHP
;
A
#
# COMPACT_ATOMS: atom_id res chain seq x y z
N MET A 1 27.74 -2.46 -23.67
CA MET A 1 26.97 -1.26 -24.05
C MET A 1 27.28 -0.20 -22.98
N PHE A 2 28.26 0.65 -23.23
CA PHE A 2 28.71 1.66 -22.26
C PHE A 2 27.79 2.87 -22.35
N ILE A 3 26.89 3.00 -21.35
CA ILE A 3 26.23 4.29 -21.09
C ILE A 3 27.28 5.18 -20.44
N GLU A 4 27.63 6.27 -21.08
CA GLU A 4 28.67 7.18 -20.59
C GLU A 4 28.39 7.62 -19.16
N ARG A 5 29.35 7.39 -18.27
CA ARG A 5 29.28 7.82 -16.84
C ARG A 5 28.84 9.28 -16.66
N LYS A 6 29.15 10.15 -17.63
CA LYS A 6 28.78 11.57 -17.64
C LYS A 6 27.24 11.81 -17.75
N ALA A 7 26.49 10.95 -18.43
CA ALA A 7 25.04 11.09 -18.55
C ALA A 7 24.32 10.78 -17.24
N LEU A 8 24.76 9.75 -16.53
CA LEU A 8 24.20 9.37 -15.22
C LEU A 8 24.45 10.45 -14.15
N TYR A 9 25.64 11.08 -14.18
CA TYR A 9 25.96 12.16 -13.24
C TYR A 9 25.19 13.47 -13.51
N ARG A 10 24.81 13.75 -14.75
CA ARG A 10 23.94 14.89 -15.08
C ARG A 10 22.48 14.66 -14.67
N LEU A 11 22.00 13.43 -14.75
CA LEU A 11 20.65 13.07 -14.31
C LEU A 11 20.48 13.22 -12.79
N LEU A 12 21.53 12.94 -12.03
CA LEU A 12 21.48 12.99 -10.56
C LEU A 12 21.85 14.39 -10.00
N ASP A 13 22.33 15.31 -10.83
CA ASP A 13 22.72 16.70 -10.48
C ASP A 13 23.39 16.84 -9.10
N LEU A 14 24.44 16.03 -8.90
CA LEU A 14 25.25 16.05 -7.68
C LEU A 14 26.29 17.17 -7.74
N ASN A 15 25.89 18.36 -8.22
CA ASN A 15 26.82 19.47 -8.43
C ASN A 15 27.24 20.12 -7.10
N ARG A 16 28.50 20.52 -7.04
CA ARG A 16 29.22 21.06 -5.87
C ARG A 16 28.60 22.34 -5.24
N SER A 17 27.63 22.97 -5.87
CA SER A 17 27.09 24.26 -5.45
C SER A 17 26.11 24.21 -4.26
N ASP A 18 25.65 23.02 -3.87
CA ASP A 18 24.73 22.90 -2.70
C ASP A 18 25.48 22.63 -1.37
N VAL A 19 26.82 22.61 -1.39
CA VAL A 19 27.67 22.45 -0.21
C VAL A 19 28.62 23.64 -0.11
N LEU A 20 28.10 24.83 0.09
CA LEU A 20 28.88 25.97 0.57
C LEU A 20 28.80 26.03 2.09
N ILE A 21 29.77 25.40 2.73
CA ILE A 21 30.16 25.68 4.12
C ILE A 21 30.74 27.09 4.13
N SER A 22 30.01 28.07 4.62
CA SER A 22 30.57 29.37 4.98
C SER A 22 31.33 29.23 6.31
N ALA A 23 32.59 29.63 6.28
CA ALA A 23 33.45 29.80 7.45
C ALA A 23 32.84 30.74 8.49
N PRO A 24 33.23 30.66 9.78
CA PRO A 24 32.57 31.38 10.85
C PRO A 24 32.95 32.87 10.83
N GLN A 25 32.00 33.73 10.49
CA GLN A 25 32.09 35.18 10.83
C GLN A 25 31.30 35.48 12.09
N LYS A 26 31.93 36.32 12.90
CA LYS A 26 31.65 36.78 14.25
C LYS A 26 30.17 37.04 14.60
N LYS A 27 29.88 36.69 15.87
CA LYS A 27 28.76 37.13 16.69
C LYS A 27 28.41 38.59 16.49
N GLN A 28 27.18 38.82 16.08
CA GLN A 28 26.27 39.90 16.51
C GLN A 28 25.33 40.30 15.37
N GLU A 29 24.30 39.44 15.17
CA GLU A 29 23.03 39.86 14.52
C GLU A 29 22.03 38.71 14.72
N SER A 30 21.52 38.57 15.96
CA SER A 30 21.04 37.29 16.43
C SER A 30 19.52 37.08 16.43
N SER A 31 18.71 37.92 15.82
CA SER A 31 17.27 37.64 15.86
C SER A 31 16.47 38.02 14.62
N VAL A 32 17.01 38.77 13.71
CA VAL A 32 16.31 39.18 12.47
C VAL A 32 16.79 38.38 11.27
N GLU A 33 18.09 38.01 11.20
CA GLU A 33 18.62 37.19 10.09
C GLU A 33 18.24 35.71 10.18
N LEU A 34 17.95 35.18 11.37
CA LEU A 34 17.48 33.78 11.49
C LEU A 34 16.09 33.58 10.84
N ARG A 35 15.32 34.65 10.65
CA ARG A 35 14.04 34.63 9.92
C ARG A 35 14.19 34.80 8.41
N ALA A 36 15.29 35.38 7.92
CA ALA A 36 15.52 35.67 6.51
C ALA A 36 16.09 34.45 5.73
N ASN A 37 16.74 33.49 6.40
CA ASN A 37 17.29 32.27 5.78
C ASN A 37 16.33 31.06 5.77
N LEU A 38 15.07 31.25 6.14
CA LEU A 38 13.99 30.34 5.80
C LEU A 38 13.68 30.48 4.30
N ARG A 39 14.54 29.92 3.45
CA ARG A 39 14.25 29.76 2.02
C ARG A 39 12.96 28.97 1.93
N VAL A 40 11.87 29.69 1.70
CA VAL A 40 10.59 29.15 1.28
C VAL A 40 10.91 28.17 0.13
N LEU A 41 10.43 26.92 0.22
CA LEU A 41 10.49 26.00 -0.91
C LEU A 41 10.00 26.75 -2.15
N PRO A 42 10.72 26.70 -3.28
CA PRO A 42 10.29 27.36 -4.50
C PRO A 42 8.84 26.95 -4.76
N ALA A 43 8.00 27.88 -5.22
CA ALA A 43 6.61 27.58 -5.53
C ALA A 43 6.55 26.28 -6.33
N THR A 44 5.58 25.41 -6.06
CA THR A 44 5.50 24.04 -6.62
C THR A 44 5.76 24.02 -8.14
N ALA A 45 5.29 25.03 -8.85
CA ALA A 45 5.52 25.22 -10.28
C ALA A 45 7.01 25.39 -10.65
N THR A 46 7.77 26.15 -9.85
CA THR A 46 9.23 26.36 -10.09
C THR A 46 10.03 25.12 -9.76
N PHE A 47 9.62 24.35 -8.74
CA PHE A 47 10.23 23.05 -8.44
C PHE A 47 10.03 22.05 -9.59
N VAL A 48 8.78 21.91 -10.05
CA VAL A 48 8.44 21.01 -11.17
C VAL A 48 9.19 21.43 -12.45
N ALA A 49 9.21 22.71 -12.78
CA ALA A 49 9.92 23.20 -13.95
C ALA A 49 11.44 22.91 -13.86
N LYS A 50 12.04 23.13 -12.68
CA LYS A 50 13.48 22.87 -12.45
C LYS A 50 13.84 21.41 -12.56
N TYR A 51 13.02 20.49 -12.04
CA TYR A 51 13.33 19.06 -11.93
C TYR A 51 12.52 18.18 -12.88
N ARG A 52 11.83 18.75 -13.89
CA ARG A 52 10.91 18.04 -14.79
C ARG A 52 11.47 16.74 -15.37
N VAL A 53 12.71 16.77 -15.87
CA VAL A 53 13.36 15.58 -16.47
C VAL A 53 13.58 14.50 -15.41
N ARG A 54 14.05 14.88 -14.22
CA ARG A 54 14.25 13.93 -13.12
C ARG A 54 12.95 13.34 -12.62
N LEU A 55 11.90 14.17 -12.47
CA LEU A 55 10.58 13.72 -12.09
C LEU A 55 10.02 12.71 -13.09
N LEU A 56 10.11 13.00 -14.39
CA LEU A 56 9.69 12.08 -15.45
C LEU A 56 10.51 10.80 -15.47
N ALA A 57 11.84 10.89 -15.35
CA ALA A 57 12.72 9.71 -15.33
C ALA A 57 12.43 8.80 -14.13
N ILE A 58 12.24 9.36 -12.92
CA ILE A 58 11.91 8.58 -11.74
C ILE A 58 10.49 8.00 -11.87
N SER A 59 9.51 8.77 -12.38
CA SER A 59 8.18 8.24 -12.65
C SER A 59 8.21 7.08 -13.64
N ALA A 60 8.99 7.17 -14.69
CA ALA A 60 9.15 6.08 -15.65
C ALA A 60 9.81 4.84 -15.01
N LEU A 61 10.85 5.05 -14.18
CA LEU A 61 11.53 3.95 -13.49
C LEU A 61 10.63 3.25 -12.46
N ILE A 62 9.89 4.02 -11.66
CA ILE A 62 8.98 3.44 -10.65
C ILE A 62 7.81 2.68 -11.28
N LEU A 63 7.44 2.99 -12.51
CA LEU A 63 6.36 2.29 -13.21
C LEU A 63 6.81 1.01 -13.93
N ILE A 64 8.12 0.71 -14.01
CA ILE A 64 8.61 -0.50 -14.68
C ILE A 64 7.88 -1.77 -14.17
N PRO A 65 7.70 -1.99 -12.84
CA PRO A 65 6.99 -3.17 -12.35
C PRO A 65 5.55 -3.32 -12.85
N CYS A 66 4.86 -2.23 -13.12
CA CYS A 66 3.50 -2.28 -13.69
C CYS A 66 3.46 -2.82 -15.13
N PHE A 67 4.61 -2.89 -15.84
CA PHE A 67 4.66 -3.23 -17.26
C PHE A 67 5.62 -4.38 -17.61
N TRP A 68 6.32 -4.97 -16.64
CA TRP A 68 7.30 -6.03 -16.91
C TRP A 68 6.70 -7.40 -17.20
N HIS A 69 5.45 -7.65 -16.78
CA HIS A 69 4.69 -8.85 -17.08
C HIS A 69 3.35 -8.51 -17.75
N ARG A 70 2.65 -9.51 -18.23
CA ARG A 70 1.34 -9.37 -18.86
C ARG A 70 0.32 -8.81 -17.88
N HIS A 71 0.22 -9.41 -16.69
CA HIS A 71 -0.65 -8.99 -15.60
C HIS A 71 0.18 -8.37 -14.47
N ILE A 72 -0.45 -7.50 -13.69
CA ILE A 72 0.13 -7.02 -12.43
C ILE A 72 -0.36 -7.98 -11.36
N GLU A 73 0.60 -8.60 -10.67
CA GLU A 73 0.29 -9.53 -9.59
C GLU A 73 0.22 -8.76 -8.28
N ALA A 74 -1.00 -8.58 -7.79
CA ALA A 74 -1.26 -7.97 -6.50
C ALA A 74 -2.57 -8.57 -5.95
N GLY A 75 -2.50 -9.36 -4.92
CA GLY A 75 -3.57 -10.12 -4.26
C GLY A 75 -4.99 -9.87 -4.77
N ASP A 76 -5.67 -8.86 -4.23
CA ASP A 76 -7.06 -8.54 -4.57
C ASP A 76 -7.27 -7.95 -5.98
N LEU A 77 -6.22 -7.67 -6.75
CA LEU A 77 -6.38 -6.99 -8.06
C LEU A 77 -7.20 -7.81 -9.05
N GLY A 78 -7.03 -9.14 -9.05
CA GLY A 78 -7.84 -10.05 -9.87
C GLY A 78 -9.33 -9.91 -9.55
N SER A 79 -9.69 -9.86 -8.26
CA SER A 79 -11.04 -9.63 -7.78
C SER A 79 -11.57 -8.25 -8.18
N HIS A 80 -10.79 -7.18 -8.04
CA HIS A 80 -11.20 -5.84 -8.49
C HIS A 80 -11.55 -5.79 -9.99
N LEU A 81 -10.74 -6.44 -10.84
CA LEU A 81 -10.98 -6.54 -12.29
C LEU A 81 -12.24 -7.34 -12.58
N TYR A 82 -12.40 -8.49 -11.94
CA TYR A 82 -13.55 -9.35 -12.08
C TYR A 82 -14.84 -8.62 -11.66
N ASN A 83 -14.84 -7.94 -10.54
CA ASN A 83 -15.99 -7.18 -10.06
C ASN A 83 -16.30 -5.93 -10.92
N ALA A 84 -15.30 -5.34 -11.57
CA ALA A 84 -15.53 -4.31 -12.58
C ALA A 84 -16.26 -4.88 -13.83
N TRP A 85 -15.93 -6.10 -14.25
CA TRP A 85 -16.64 -6.83 -15.29
C TRP A 85 -18.03 -7.27 -14.84
N LEU A 86 -18.20 -7.83 -13.65
CA LEU A 86 -19.52 -8.18 -13.09
C LEU A 86 -20.45 -6.97 -13.05
N ALA A 87 -19.95 -5.79 -12.66
CA ALA A 87 -20.73 -4.56 -12.67
C ALA A 87 -21.28 -4.24 -14.07
N GLN A 88 -20.48 -4.44 -15.12
CA GLN A 88 -20.96 -4.26 -16.50
C GLN A 88 -22.05 -5.28 -16.87
N LEU A 89 -21.91 -6.55 -16.47
CA LEU A 89 -22.94 -7.57 -16.70
C LEU A 89 -24.26 -7.23 -15.98
N ILE A 90 -24.18 -6.73 -14.75
CA ILE A 90 -25.36 -6.30 -13.97
C ILE A 90 -26.03 -5.11 -14.65
N GLU A 91 -25.28 -4.10 -15.10
CA GLU A 91 -25.80 -2.94 -15.85
C GLU A 91 -26.50 -3.37 -17.14
N GLN A 92 -26.06 -4.46 -17.78
CA GLN A 92 -26.64 -5.04 -18.99
C GLN A 92 -27.81 -6.00 -18.71
N GLY A 93 -28.11 -6.32 -17.46
CA GLY A 93 -29.14 -7.29 -17.06
C GLY A 93 -28.74 -8.76 -17.25
N HIS A 94 -27.45 -9.07 -17.45
CA HIS A 94 -26.95 -10.41 -17.72
C HIS A 94 -26.54 -11.21 -16.46
N ALA A 95 -26.64 -10.62 -15.27
CA ALA A 95 -26.33 -11.27 -13.99
C ALA A 95 -27.48 -11.10 -12.98
N PRO A 96 -28.68 -11.67 -13.24
CA PRO A 96 -29.81 -11.58 -12.30
C PRO A 96 -29.48 -12.23 -10.97
N GLY A 97 -29.89 -11.60 -9.87
CA GLY A 97 -29.54 -12.03 -8.50
C GLY A 97 -28.24 -11.40 -7.97
N LEU A 98 -27.55 -10.60 -8.78
CA LEU A 98 -26.51 -9.68 -8.32
C LEU A 98 -26.98 -8.23 -8.45
N ARG A 99 -26.51 -7.36 -7.56
CA ARG A 99 -26.81 -5.92 -7.62
C ARG A 99 -25.57 -5.07 -7.35
N ILE A 100 -25.55 -3.88 -7.92
CA ILE A 100 -24.55 -2.86 -7.61
C ILE A 100 -25.03 -2.07 -6.37
N ALA A 101 -24.21 -2.05 -5.33
CA ALA A 101 -24.33 -1.14 -4.22
C ALA A 101 -23.41 0.07 -4.42
N HIS A 102 -23.70 1.15 -3.72
CA HIS A 102 -22.93 2.39 -3.77
C HIS A 102 -22.37 2.72 -2.36
N PRO A 103 -21.33 2.01 -1.90
CA PRO A 103 -20.69 2.36 -0.65
C PRO A 103 -20.08 3.76 -0.75
N SER A 104 -20.06 4.49 0.37
CA SER A 104 -19.53 5.85 0.43
C SER A 104 -18.02 5.92 0.54
N THR A 105 -17.36 4.79 0.82
CA THR A 105 -15.92 4.69 1.06
C THR A 105 -15.40 3.33 0.59
N ASN A 106 -14.08 3.18 0.52
CA ASN A 106 -13.38 2.00 0.03
C ASN A 106 -13.79 1.61 -1.40
N ILE A 107 -13.89 2.60 -2.31
CA ILE A 107 -14.48 2.43 -3.65
C ILE A 107 -13.80 3.27 -4.74
N LEU A 108 -12.88 4.17 -4.39
CA LEU A 108 -12.29 5.11 -5.36
C LEU A 108 -11.54 4.39 -6.48
N PHE A 109 -10.74 3.37 -6.13
CA PHE A 109 -10.01 2.57 -7.11
C PHE A 109 -10.97 1.82 -8.05
N ASP A 110 -12.06 1.27 -7.52
CA ASP A 110 -13.06 0.53 -8.31
C ASP A 110 -13.81 1.44 -9.29
N TYR A 111 -14.11 2.67 -8.89
CA TYR A 111 -14.69 3.66 -9.81
C TYR A 111 -13.71 4.08 -10.89
N LEU A 112 -12.44 4.31 -10.53
CA LEU A 112 -11.38 4.62 -11.50
C LEU A 112 -11.21 3.48 -12.51
N LEU A 113 -11.06 2.26 -12.01
CA LEU A 113 -10.89 1.05 -12.82
C LEU A 113 -12.10 0.84 -13.77
N SER A 114 -13.32 0.88 -13.22
CA SER A 114 -14.54 0.68 -14.03
C SER A 114 -14.75 1.78 -15.07
N GLY A 115 -14.44 3.04 -14.71
CA GLY A 115 -14.52 4.17 -15.65
C GLY A 115 -13.53 4.02 -16.80
N LEU A 116 -12.28 3.67 -16.51
CA LEU A 116 -11.26 3.43 -17.54
C LEU A 116 -11.57 2.17 -18.36
N ALA A 117 -12.12 1.11 -17.74
CA ALA A 117 -12.48 -0.12 -18.43
C ALA A 117 -13.57 0.09 -19.50
N LYS A 118 -14.52 0.98 -19.25
CA LYS A 118 -15.56 1.35 -20.25
C LYS A 118 -14.97 2.05 -21.49
N ILE A 119 -13.79 2.69 -21.35
CA ILE A 119 -13.17 3.47 -22.43
C ILE A 119 -12.10 2.64 -23.16
N PHE A 120 -11.24 1.97 -22.40
CA PHE A 120 -10.02 1.34 -22.91
C PHE A 120 -10.02 -0.19 -22.81
N GLY A 121 -11.05 -0.81 -22.20
CA GLY A 121 -11.08 -2.23 -21.82
C GLY A 121 -10.28 -2.51 -20.54
N LEU A 122 -10.55 -3.68 -19.93
CA LEU A 122 -10.06 -4.03 -18.59
C LEU A 122 -8.53 -4.09 -18.51
N LEU A 123 -7.85 -4.68 -19.48
CA LEU A 123 -6.39 -4.84 -19.46
C LEU A 123 -5.64 -3.49 -19.42
N ILE A 124 -6.10 -2.52 -20.21
CA ILE A 124 -5.48 -1.18 -20.22
C ILE A 124 -5.89 -0.41 -18.97
N ALA A 125 -7.13 -0.56 -18.53
CA ALA A 125 -7.63 0.07 -17.30
C ALA A 125 -6.85 -0.40 -16.07
N GLU A 126 -6.52 -1.69 -15.96
CA GLU A 126 -5.63 -2.24 -14.94
C GLU A 126 -4.31 -1.47 -14.87
N LYS A 127 -3.59 -1.44 -16.00
CA LYS A 127 -2.26 -0.80 -16.07
C LYS A 127 -2.31 0.68 -15.69
N ILE A 128 -3.31 1.42 -16.18
CA ILE A 128 -3.45 2.86 -15.91
C ILE A 128 -3.84 3.09 -14.45
N SER A 129 -4.83 2.36 -13.91
CA SER A 129 -5.31 2.55 -12.54
C SER A 129 -4.23 2.26 -11.52
N VAL A 130 -3.49 1.15 -11.69
CA VAL A 130 -2.39 0.78 -10.80
C VAL A 130 -1.22 1.75 -10.93
N ALA A 131 -0.85 2.14 -12.17
CA ALA A 131 0.21 3.14 -12.38
C ALA A 131 -0.12 4.47 -11.70
N LEU A 132 -1.38 4.94 -11.76
CA LEU A 132 -1.81 6.14 -11.04
C LEU A 132 -1.72 5.96 -9.52
N ALA A 133 -2.14 4.81 -8.99
CA ALA A 133 -2.02 4.52 -7.57
C ALA A 133 -0.56 4.58 -7.09
N VAL A 134 0.36 3.93 -7.82
CA VAL A 134 1.80 3.95 -7.52
C VAL A 134 2.37 5.37 -7.55
N LEU A 135 2.01 6.18 -8.54
CA LEU A 135 2.48 7.56 -8.63
C LEU A 135 1.93 8.42 -7.49
N ILE A 136 0.66 8.25 -7.11
CA ILE A 136 0.04 8.97 -5.99
C ILE A 136 0.77 8.65 -4.68
N PHE A 137 1.02 7.38 -4.39
CA PHE A 137 1.70 6.97 -3.17
C PHE A 137 3.15 7.45 -3.15
N PHE A 138 3.92 7.15 -4.20
CA PHE A 138 5.34 7.48 -4.27
C PHE A 138 5.59 8.98 -4.16
N TRP A 139 4.89 9.79 -4.96
CA TRP A 139 5.07 11.24 -4.93
C TRP A 139 4.43 11.89 -3.69
N GLY A 140 3.40 11.28 -3.11
CA GLY A 140 2.86 11.68 -1.80
C GLY A 140 3.90 11.51 -0.70
N ALA A 141 4.52 10.33 -0.59
CA ALA A 141 5.60 10.07 0.35
C ALA A 141 6.81 11.02 0.12
N PHE A 142 7.23 11.19 -1.14
CA PHE A 142 8.30 12.11 -1.50
C PHE A 142 7.97 13.56 -1.08
N ALA A 143 6.73 14.01 -1.29
CA ALA A 143 6.28 15.35 -0.90
C ALA A 143 6.29 15.51 0.62
N LEU A 144 5.81 14.51 1.38
CA LEU A 144 5.83 14.54 2.85
C LEU A 144 7.26 14.62 3.38
N ILE A 145 8.17 13.78 2.89
CA ILE A 145 9.58 13.81 3.29
C ILE A 145 10.22 15.16 2.92
N THR A 146 9.88 15.73 1.76
CA THR A 146 10.34 17.05 1.36
C THR A 146 9.86 18.13 2.33
N ALA A 147 8.60 18.06 2.75
CA ALA A 147 7.99 19.01 3.68
C ALA A 147 8.63 18.92 5.08
N THR A 148 8.84 17.72 5.59
CA THR A 148 9.44 17.47 6.91
C THR A 148 10.89 17.95 7.00
N THR A 149 11.67 17.74 5.93
CA THR A 149 13.12 17.98 5.91
C THR A 149 13.53 19.25 5.20
N ARG A 150 12.58 19.89 4.48
CA ARG A 150 12.80 21.04 3.58
C ARG A 150 13.84 20.79 2.49
N ARG A 151 14.06 19.54 2.16
CA ARG A 151 14.98 19.09 1.11
C ARG A 151 14.34 17.97 0.32
N ALA A 152 14.53 17.97 -1.00
CA ALA A 152 14.05 16.90 -1.84
C ALA A 152 14.85 15.60 -1.56
N PRO A 153 14.19 14.48 -1.19
CA PRO A 153 14.86 13.26 -0.72
C PRO A 153 15.31 12.35 -1.87
N TRP A 154 16.05 12.91 -2.85
CA TRP A 154 16.48 12.17 -4.04
C TRP A 154 17.28 10.90 -3.73
N LEU A 155 18.02 10.88 -2.62
CA LEU A 155 18.82 9.73 -2.22
C LEU A 155 17.99 8.60 -1.60
N LEU A 156 16.78 8.91 -1.16
CA LEU A 156 15.83 7.94 -0.58
C LEU A 156 14.87 7.36 -1.62
N THR A 157 14.92 7.83 -2.89
CA THR A 157 14.02 7.32 -3.93
C THR A 157 14.02 5.79 -4.07
N PRO A 158 15.14 5.04 -3.93
CA PRO A 158 15.12 3.59 -3.99
C PRO A 158 14.35 2.97 -2.80
N LEU A 159 14.49 3.54 -1.59
CA LEU A 159 13.75 3.06 -0.41
C LEU A 159 12.26 3.35 -0.54
N ILE A 160 11.90 4.57 -0.96
CA ILE A 160 10.48 4.93 -1.22
C ILE A 160 9.90 4.02 -2.31
N ALA A 161 10.69 3.64 -3.32
CA ALA A 161 10.27 2.71 -4.37
C ALA A 161 10.00 1.31 -3.82
N MET A 162 10.85 0.77 -2.96
CA MET A 162 10.60 -0.53 -2.30
C MET A 162 9.33 -0.49 -1.45
N VAL A 163 9.14 0.56 -0.65
CA VAL A 163 7.92 0.73 0.16
C VAL A 163 6.67 0.87 -0.73
N ALA A 164 6.78 1.53 -1.89
CA ALA A 164 5.68 1.67 -2.84
C ALA A 164 5.23 0.33 -3.44
N TYR A 165 6.14 -0.63 -3.58
CA TYR A 165 5.85 -2.01 -3.98
C TYR A 165 5.93 -2.98 -2.79
N GLY A 166 5.66 -2.47 -1.59
CA GLY A 166 5.61 -3.26 -0.37
C GLY A 166 4.34 -4.08 -0.24
N TRP A 167 4.22 -4.78 0.88
CA TRP A 167 3.13 -5.72 1.14
C TRP A 167 1.73 -5.11 0.92
N THR A 168 1.50 -3.85 1.32
CA THR A 168 0.20 -3.19 1.10
C THR A 168 -0.18 -3.08 -0.39
N PHE A 169 0.80 -2.88 -1.28
CA PHE A 169 0.61 -2.89 -2.73
C PHE A 169 0.36 -4.31 -3.22
N GLU A 170 1.22 -5.26 -2.83
CA GLU A 170 1.16 -6.65 -3.30
C GLU A 170 -0.08 -7.39 -2.78
N MET A 171 -0.71 -6.95 -1.69
CA MET A 171 -2.03 -7.42 -1.26
C MET A 171 -3.19 -6.83 -2.08
N GLY A 172 -2.95 -5.82 -2.92
CA GLY A 172 -4.00 -5.21 -3.74
C GLY A 172 -4.88 -4.20 -3.00
N PHE A 173 -4.46 -3.68 -1.84
CA PHE A 173 -5.26 -2.71 -1.05
C PHE A 173 -5.27 -1.31 -1.66
N PHE A 174 -5.57 -1.22 -2.95
CA PHE A 174 -5.43 0.02 -3.73
C PHE A 174 -6.25 1.19 -3.21
N ASN A 175 -7.44 0.96 -2.68
CA ASN A 175 -8.24 2.02 -2.08
C ASN A 175 -7.52 2.66 -0.88
N TYR A 176 -7.02 1.84 0.05
CA TYR A 176 -6.22 2.32 1.19
C TYR A 176 -4.90 2.97 0.74
N TYR A 177 -4.23 2.35 -0.20
CA TYR A 177 -2.95 2.80 -0.76
C TYR A 177 -3.04 4.20 -1.38
N ILE A 178 -4.09 4.47 -2.18
CA ILE A 178 -4.38 5.80 -2.73
C ILE A 178 -4.73 6.78 -1.61
N ALA A 179 -5.57 6.37 -0.65
CA ALA A 179 -5.94 7.23 0.48
C ALA A 179 -4.71 7.68 1.27
N LEU A 180 -3.76 6.77 1.50
CA LEU A 180 -2.52 7.07 2.21
C LEU A 180 -1.64 8.04 1.42
N GLY A 181 -1.46 7.82 0.11
CA GLY A 181 -0.70 8.71 -0.77
C GLY A 181 -1.28 10.12 -0.84
N LEU A 182 -2.60 10.24 -0.95
CA LEU A 182 -3.30 11.54 -0.91
C LEU A 182 -3.17 12.21 0.46
N SER A 183 -3.21 11.44 1.54
CA SER A 183 -3.00 11.95 2.90
C SER A 183 -1.59 12.49 3.09
N PHE A 184 -0.59 11.87 2.49
CA PHE A 184 0.79 12.38 2.49
C PHE A 184 0.89 13.73 1.76
N PHE A 185 0.23 13.90 0.62
CA PHE A 185 0.16 15.20 -0.05
C PHE A 185 -0.53 16.26 0.82
N ALA A 186 -1.69 15.93 1.39
CA ALA A 186 -2.41 16.86 2.25
C ALA A 186 -1.57 17.28 3.47
N LEU A 187 -0.91 16.31 4.13
CA LEU A 187 -0.05 16.60 5.28
C LEU A 187 1.20 17.39 4.89
N ALA A 188 1.78 17.14 3.71
CA ALA A 188 2.90 17.93 3.19
C ALA A 188 2.51 19.42 2.98
N ILE A 189 1.28 19.67 2.51
CA ILE A 189 0.74 21.01 2.35
C ILE A 189 0.53 21.67 3.73
N LEU A 190 0.03 20.93 4.71
CA LEU A 190 -0.27 21.42 6.06
C LEU A 190 0.95 21.49 6.98
N TRP A 191 2.11 20.97 6.56
CA TRP A 191 3.30 20.90 7.42
C TRP A 191 3.78 22.29 7.86
N PRO A 192 4.07 22.51 9.16
CA PRO A 192 4.51 23.81 9.68
C PRO A 192 5.76 24.34 8.98
N GLY A 193 5.68 25.57 8.49
CA GLY A 193 6.78 26.26 7.80
C GLY A 193 6.97 25.92 6.31
N THR A 194 6.20 24.98 5.73
CA THR A 194 6.05 24.86 4.28
C THR A 194 4.88 25.68 3.79
N SER A 195 3.80 25.68 4.56
CA SER A 195 2.62 26.49 4.26
C SER A 195 2.85 27.94 4.68
N ARG A 196 2.48 28.86 3.79
CA ARG A 196 2.39 30.28 4.13
C ARG A 196 1.17 30.57 5.00
N GLY A 197 0.42 29.52 5.40
CA GLY A 197 -0.88 29.67 6.06
C GLY A 197 -1.93 30.30 5.14
N SER A 198 -1.72 30.20 3.81
CA SER A 198 -2.64 30.79 2.85
C SER A 198 -3.96 30.03 2.84
N SER A 199 -5.06 30.76 2.70
CA SER A 199 -6.40 30.16 2.56
C SER A 199 -6.47 29.14 1.41
N ARG A 200 -5.67 29.34 0.36
CA ARG A 200 -5.59 28.41 -0.78
C ARG A 200 -4.99 27.06 -0.40
N GLU A 201 -3.92 27.03 0.40
CA GLU A 201 -3.29 25.78 0.85
C GLU A 201 -4.24 24.96 1.73
N TRP A 202 -4.92 25.64 2.65
CA TRP A 202 -5.97 25.02 3.45
C TRP A 202 -7.13 24.52 2.58
N ALA A 203 -7.59 25.31 1.61
CA ALA A 203 -8.66 24.90 0.70
C ALA A 203 -8.29 23.63 -0.09
N ILE A 204 -7.03 23.53 -0.58
CA ILE A 204 -6.57 22.33 -1.29
C ILE A 204 -6.54 21.12 -0.35
N ALA A 205 -5.98 21.24 0.85
CA ALA A 205 -5.93 20.15 1.82
C ALA A 205 -7.34 19.68 2.23
N ILE A 206 -8.27 20.60 2.47
CA ILE A 206 -9.67 20.29 2.79
C ILE A 206 -10.37 19.62 1.59
N ALA A 207 -10.12 20.09 0.36
CA ALA A 207 -10.69 19.49 -0.84
C ALA A 207 -10.22 18.05 -1.11
N LEU A 208 -9.05 17.66 -0.59
CA LEU A 208 -8.58 16.29 -0.65
C LEU A 208 -9.31 15.34 0.33
N ILE A 209 -9.87 15.85 1.44
CA ILE A 209 -10.49 15.00 2.47
C ILE A 209 -11.63 14.14 1.93
N PRO A 210 -12.61 14.65 1.14
CA PRO A 210 -13.64 13.80 0.55
C PRO A 210 -13.06 12.71 -0.36
N LEU A 211 -12.04 13.02 -1.15
CA LEU A 211 -11.39 12.05 -2.03
C LEU A 211 -10.66 10.97 -1.24
N ILE A 212 -9.95 11.34 -0.17
CA ILE A 212 -9.32 10.41 0.76
C ILE A 212 -10.37 9.52 1.44
N TYR A 213 -11.51 10.08 1.85
CA TYR A 213 -12.60 9.33 2.47
C TYR A 213 -13.23 8.30 1.51
N VAL A 214 -13.50 8.70 0.27
CA VAL A 214 -14.03 7.80 -0.76
C VAL A 214 -13.02 6.69 -1.08
N ALA A 215 -11.72 7.01 -1.05
CA ALA A 215 -10.68 6.00 -1.16
C ALA A 215 -10.66 5.07 0.06
N HIS A 216 -10.41 5.59 1.27
CA HIS A 216 -10.43 4.77 2.50
C HIS A 216 -10.50 5.63 3.78
N PRO A 217 -11.38 5.32 4.74
CA PRO A 217 -11.59 6.15 5.93
C PRO A 217 -10.35 6.23 6.85
N LEU A 218 -9.53 5.17 6.92
CA LEU A 218 -8.28 5.18 7.71
C LEU A 218 -7.32 6.29 7.26
N GLY A 219 -7.30 6.64 5.97
CA GLY A 219 -6.51 7.75 5.47
C GLY A 219 -6.92 9.10 6.08
N VAL A 220 -8.23 9.34 6.21
CA VAL A 220 -8.76 10.56 6.85
C VAL A 220 -8.44 10.59 8.34
N ILE A 221 -8.67 9.46 9.03
CA ILE A 221 -8.41 9.35 10.47
C ILE A 221 -6.94 9.66 10.76
N TRP A 222 -6.04 9.04 10.01
CA TRP A 222 -4.61 9.28 10.15
C TRP A 222 -4.23 10.73 9.82
N LEU A 223 -4.74 11.27 8.70
CA LEU A 223 -4.46 12.66 8.31
C LEU A 223 -4.84 13.65 9.40
N ILE A 224 -6.05 13.51 9.95
CA ILE A 224 -6.54 14.42 11.02
C ILE A 224 -5.70 14.25 12.29
N ALA A 225 -5.44 13.01 12.71
CA ALA A 225 -4.64 12.73 13.90
C ALA A 225 -3.21 13.28 13.78
N ALA A 226 -2.54 13.01 12.64
CA ALA A 226 -1.18 13.51 12.39
C ALA A 226 -1.14 15.06 12.28
N ALA A 227 -2.08 15.66 11.55
CA ALA A 227 -2.14 17.12 11.42
C ALA A 227 -2.39 17.81 12.78
N ALA A 228 -3.31 17.28 13.59
CA ALA A 228 -3.57 17.77 14.94
C ALA A 228 -2.33 17.62 15.83
N TYR A 229 -1.70 16.44 15.84
CA TYR A 229 -0.47 16.19 16.58
C TYR A 229 0.64 17.18 16.19
N ILE A 230 0.95 17.30 14.89
CA ILE A 230 1.99 18.20 14.37
C ILE A 230 1.70 19.65 14.76
N ARG A 231 0.43 20.06 14.67
CA ARG A 231 0.04 21.44 15.03
C ARG A 231 0.31 21.72 16.50
N VAL A 232 -0.09 20.82 17.40
CA VAL A 232 0.15 20.96 18.84
C VAL A 232 1.64 20.86 19.15
N ALA A 233 2.36 19.87 18.61
CA ALA A 233 3.80 19.70 18.81
C ALA A 233 4.60 20.92 18.37
N SER A 234 4.18 21.62 17.28
CA SER A 234 4.85 22.82 16.81
C SER A 234 4.71 24.03 17.73
N LEU A 235 3.73 24.02 18.64
CA LEU A 235 3.47 25.08 19.62
C LEU A 235 4.12 24.83 20.98
N ILE A 236 4.51 23.60 21.25
CA ILE A 236 5.05 23.16 22.55
C ILE A 236 6.60 23.13 22.49
N PRO A 237 7.30 23.60 23.54
CA PRO A 237 8.74 23.47 23.62
C PRO A 237 9.17 21.98 23.54
N PRO A 238 10.28 21.64 22.86
CA PRO A 238 10.71 20.25 22.64
C PRO A 238 10.77 19.38 23.91
N ARG A 239 11.16 19.96 25.02
CA ARG A 239 11.25 19.26 26.33
C ARG A 239 9.90 18.71 26.84
N PHE A 240 8.78 19.25 26.37
CA PHE A 240 7.44 18.83 26.76
C PHE A 240 6.76 17.94 25.72
N GLN A 241 7.36 17.73 24.56
CA GLN A 241 6.76 16.91 23.50
C GLN A 241 6.65 15.43 23.90
N VAL A 242 7.52 14.94 24.79
CA VAL A 242 7.39 13.59 25.37
C VAL A 242 6.03 13.38 26.07
N PHE A 243 5.49 14.42 26.72
CA PHE A 243 4.15 14.33 27.31
C PHE A 243 3.06 14.26 26.25
N LEU A 244 3.26 14.94 25.11
CA LEU A 244 2.32 14.86 23.98
C LEU A 244 2.31 13.45 23.37
N VAL A 245 3.47 12.80 23.23
CA VAL A 245 3.58 11.39 22.83
C VAL A 245 2.83 10.49 23.82
N ALA A 246 3.03 10.71 25.13
CA ALA A 246 2.33 9.95 26.15
C ALA A 246 0.80 10.13 26.10
N VAL A 247 0.33 11.37 25.85
CA VAL A 247 -1.10 11.64 25.63
C VAL A 247 -1.62 10.92 24.38
N ALA A 248 -0.89 10.97 23.27
CA ALA A 248 -1.27 10.28 22.04
C ALA A 248 -1.31 8.75 22.26
N ALA A 249 -0.32 8.18 22.96
CA ALA A 249 -0.33 6.77 23.36
C ALA A 249 -1.53 6.41 24.25
N GLY A 250 -1.89 7.30 25.18
CA GLY A 250 -3.09 7.16 26.01
C GLY A 250 -4.38 7.15 25.19
N VAL A 251 -4.47 8.01 24.16
CA VAL A 251 -5.63 8.02 23.23
C VAL A 251 -5.72 6.70 22.45
N VAL A 252 -4.59 6.20 21.93
CA VAL A 252 -4.55 4.90 21.25
C VAL A 252 -4.97 3.76 22.19
N PHE A 253 -4.49 3.78 23.42
CA PHE A 253 -4.87 2.79 24.44
C PHE A 253 -6.37 2.86 24.78
N LEU A 254 -6.93 4.05 24.93
CA LEU A 254 -8.38 4.23 25.17
C LEU A 254 -9.20 3.75 23.98
N LEU A 255 -8.74 4.02 22.75
CA LEU A 255 -9.37 3.49 21.54
C LEU A 255 -9.37 1.96 21.53
N ARG A 256 -8.24 1.32 21.86
CA ARG A 256 -8.16 -0.13 22.03
C ARG A 256 -9.17 -0.64 23.03
N LEU A 257 -9.25 -0.02 24.22
CA LEU A 257 -10.21 -0.42 25.26
C LEU A 257 -11.65 -0.28 24.77
N TYR A 258 -11.97 0.80 24.06
CA TYR A 258 -13.28 1.01 23.47
C TYR A 258 -13.62 -0.08 22.46
N LEU A 259 -12.71 -0.37 21.51
CA LEU A 259 -12.90 -1.42 20.51
C LEU A 259 -13.10 -2.79 21.17
N SER A 260 -12.23 -3.18 22.09
CA SER A 260 -12.30 -4.48 22.77
C SER A 260 -13.52 -4.66 23.68
N ARG A 261 -14.16 -3.56 24.12
CA ARG A 261 -15.37 -3.63 24.94
C ARG A 261 -16.65 -3.68 24.12
N ASN A 262 -16.66 -3.11 22.93
CA ASN A 262 -17.87 -2.94 22.14
C ASN A 262 -17.94 -3.85 20.91
N PHE A 263 -16.82 -4.45 20.51
CA PHE A 263 -16.72 -5.29 19.31
C PHE A 263 -15.96 -6.57 19.61
N VAL A 264 -16.19 -7.58 18.80
CA VAL A 264 -15.32 -8.75 18.73
C VAL A 264 -14.07 -8.32 17.97
N VAL A 265 -12.90 -8.53 18.55
CA VAL A 265 -11.62 -8.07 18.00
C VAL A 265 -10.65 -9.23 17.87
N ASP A 266 -9.96 -9.26 16.74
CA ASP A 266 -8.85 -10.16 16.49
C ASP A 266 -7.52 -9.43 16.77
N ARG A 267 -6.50 -10.15 17.19
CA ARG A 267 -5.16 -9.59 17.45
C ARG A 267 -4.22 -10.00 16.33
N ALA A 268 -3.27 -9.13 16.00
CA ALA A 268 -2.17 -9.50 15.11
C ALA A 268 -1.46 -10.75 15.64
N PHE A 269 -1.15 -11.67 14.73
CA PHE A 269 -0.50 -12.94 15.07
C PHE A 269 0.88 -12.72 15.70
N ASP A 270 1.68 -11.80 15.16
CA ASP A 270 3.01 -11.45 15.66
C ASP A 270 3.27 -9.94 15.59
N PRO A 271 2.95 -9.18 16.66
CA PRO A 271 3.22 -7.74 16.69
C PRO A 271 4.71 -7.39 16.59
N LEU A 272 5.62 -8.28 17.02
CA LEU A 272 7.06 -8.04 16.93
C LEU A 272 7.55 -8.11 15.48
N TYR A 273 6.93 -8.96 14.66
CA TYR A 273 7.22 -9.04 13.24
C TYR A 273 6.83 -7.76 12.49
N LEU A 274 5.77 -7.10 12.94
CA LEU A 274 5.28 -5.84 12.34
C LEU A 274 6.10 -4.62 12.78
N PHE A 275 6.94 -4.79 13.80
CA PHE A 275 7.76 -3.70 14.33
C PHE A 275 8.74 -3.16 13.27
N ASN A 276 8.89 -1.84 13.22
CA ASN A 276 9.72 -1.12 12.26
C ASN A 276 9.28 -1.19 10.78
N ALA A 277 8.08 -1.71 10.50
CA ALA A 277 7.56 -1.86 9.14
C ALA A 277 8.42 -2.74 8.22
N GLY A 278 9.22 -3.64 8.78
CA GLY A 278 10.01 -4.62 8.03
C GLY A 278 9.13 -5.56 7.22
N ASP A 279 7.95 -5.87 7.75
CA ASP A 279 6.91 -6.66 7.11
C ASP A 279 6.52 -6.14 5.71
N GLN A 280 6.61 -4.84 5.46
CA GLN A 280 6.33 -4.25 4.15
C GLN A 280 7.33 -4.68 3.06
N LEU A 281 8.52 -5.16 3.44
CA LEU A 281 9.55 -5.62 2.52
C LEU A 281 9.61 -7.14 2.38
N VAL A 282 8.85 -7.91 3.18
CA VAL A 282 8.80 -9.37 3.13
C VAL A 282 7.49 -9.79 2.46
N LEU A 283 7.55 -10.30 1.23
CA LEU A 283 6.39 -10.52 0.37
C LEU A 283 6.10 -12.02 0.15
N PHE A 284 6.80 -12.65 -0.77
CA PHE A 284 6.50 -14.00 -1.27
C PHE A 284 7.32 -15.12 -0.61
N GLY A 285 8.14 -14.80 0.38
CA GLY A 285 8.90 -15.83 1.10
C GLY A 285 10.10 -15.29 1.88
N ASP A 286 10.75 -16.17 2.61
CA ASP A 286 11.81 -15.88 3.58
C ASP A 286 13.05 -15.20 2.98
N ARG A 287 13.28 -15.35 1.67
CA ARG A 287 14.40 -14.66 1.00
C ARG A 287 14.34 -13.14 1.10
N TYR A 288 13.13 -12.57 1.24
CA TYR A 288 12.94 -11.14 1.42
C TYR A 288 13.43 -10.63 2.79
N LYS A 289 13.58 -11.50 3.79
CA LYS A 289 14.18 -11.16 5.09
C LYS A 289 15.61 -10.63 4.95
N ILE A 290 16.31 -11.01 3.86
CA ILE A 290 17.63 -10.46 3.50
C ILE A 290 17.50 -8.96 3.18
N VAL A 291 16.48 -8.57 2.43
CA VAL A 291 16.22 -7.15 2.08
C VAL A 291 15.89 -6.35 3.33
N GLU A 292 15.01 -6.89 4.17
CA GLU A 292 14.64 -6.30 5.47
C GLU A 292 15.89 -6.10 6.35
N ALA A 293 16.71 -7.14 6.53
CA ALA A 293 17.94 -7.08 7.31
C ALA A 293 18.94 -6.05 6.76
N LEU A 294 19.14 -6.01 5.43
CA LEU A 294 20.02 -5.03 4.79
C LEU A 294 19.50 -3.60 4.96
N CYS A 295 18.18 -3.38 4.87
CA CYS A 295 17.56 -2.08 5.16
C CYS A 295 17.77 -1.71 6.63
N GLY A 296 17.55 -2.62 7.57
CA GLY A 296 17.77 -2.40 9.01
C GLY A 296 19.21 -2.01 9.32
N ILE A 297 20.19 -2.76 8.79
CA ILE A 297 21.63 -2.46 8.93
C ILE A 297 21.94 -1.09 8.34
N PHE A 298 21.43 -0.77 7.14
CA PHE A 298 21.61 0.53 6.52
C PHE A 298 21.07 1.66 7.41
N ILE A 299 19.85 1.52 7.94
CA ILE A 299 19.21 2.51 8.81
C ILE A 299 20.05 2.77 10.04
N VAL A 300 20.49 1.71 10.73
CA VAL A 300 21.31 1.81 11.94
C VAL A 300 22.64 2.52 11.64
N ILE A 301 23.36 2.09 10.61
CA ILE A 301 24.65 2.69 10.23
C ILE A 301 24.47 4.15 9.81
N ALA A 302 23.44 4.47 9.01
CA ALA A 302 23.21 5.81 8.50
C ALA A 302 22.86 6.79 9.63
N ILE A 303 21.97 6.39 10.56
CA ILE A 303 21.60 7.20 11.72
C ILE A 303 22.81 7.36 12.66
N ALA A 304 23.52 6.28 12.98
CA ALA A 304 24.70 6.34 13.85
C ALA A 304 25.78 7.27 13.28
N ALA A 305 26.04 7.16 11.96
CA ALA A 305 27.03 8.02 11.29
C ALA A 305 26.63 9.50 11.29
N ASP A 306 25.32 9.81 11.17
CA ASP A 306 24.84 11.19 11.23
C ASP A 306 24.85 11.74 12.65
N VAL A 307 24.44 10.95 13.65
CA VAL A 307 24.52 11.30 15.08
C VAL A 307 25.97 11.58 15.48
N ILE A 308 26.91 10.70 15.17
CA ILE A 308 28.33 10.88 15.50
C ILE A 308 28.85 12.19 14.89
N ALA A 309 28.49 12.48 13.63
CA ALA A 309 28.97 13.65 12.92
C ALA A 309 28.38 14.96 13.46
N ARG A 310 27.10 14.95 13.89
CA ARG A 310 26.32 16.18 14.08
C ARG A 310 25.75 16.38 15.49
N ARG A 311 25.92 15.43 16.45
CA ARG A 311 25.34 15.53 17.81
C ARG A 311 25.70 16.81 18.56
N ARG A 312 26.79 17.48 18.18
CA ARG A 312 27.26 18.74 18.78
C ARG A 312 26.68 19.99 18.10
N GLU A 313 25.97 19.84 16.97
CA GLU A 313 25.33 20.95 16.30
C GLU A 313 24.10 21.42 17.11
N SER A 314 23.97 22.73 17.32
CA SER A 314 22.80 23.28 17.99
C SER A 314 21.54 23.04 17.14
N GLY A 315 20.51 22.46 17.76
CA GLY A 315 19.26 22.16 17.07
C GLY A 315 19.24 20.89 16.22
N PHE A 316 20.29 20.09 16.22
CA PHE A 316 20.37 18.79 15.53
C PHE A 316 19.11 17.94 15.73
N TRP A 317 18.73 17.70 16.98
CA TRP A 317 17.59 16.85 17.33
C TRP A 317 16.24 17.40 16.88
N ARG A 318 16.11 18.71 16.70
CA ARG A 318 14.84 19.32 16.25
C ARG A 318 14.40 18.86 14.86
N ALA A 319 15.35 18.51 13.99
CA ALA A 319 15.03 18.02 12.64
C ALA A 319 14.39 16.62 12.66
N TYR A 320 14.73 15.82 13.67
CA TYR A 320 14.25 14.45 13.83
C TYR A 320 12.97 14.36 14.66
N LEU A 321 12.72 15.34 15.55
CA LEU A 321 11.82 15.16 16.67
C LEU A 321 10.40 14.81 16.23
N ILE A 322 9.73 15.67 15.46
CA ILE A 322 8.33 15.40 15.05
C ILE A 322 8.19 14.16 14.18
N PRO A 323 9.03 13.92 13.15
CA PRO A 323 8.98 12.65 12.40
C PRO A 323 9.17 11.41 13.27
N LEU A 324 10.11 11.46 14.23
CA LEU A 324 10.36 10.36 15.17
C LEU A 324 9.17 10.14 16.12
N GLU A 325 8.58 11.21 16.63
CA GLU A 325 7.40 11.15 17.49
C GLU A 325 6.21 10.51 16.77
N LEU A 326 5.95 10.92 15.53
CA LEU A 326 4.89 10.32 14.70
C LEU A 326 5.16 8.84 14.44
N TYR A 327 6.42 8.48 14.16
CA TYR A 327 6.83 7.09 14.00
C TYR A 327 6.57 6.28 15.29
N VAL A 328 7.00 6.79 16.45
CA VAL A 328 6.76 6.12 17.74
C VAL A 328 5.27 5.95 18.03
N ILE A 329 4.45 6.95 17.72
CA ILE A 329 2.99 6.87 17.90
C ILE A 329 2.39 5.82 16.95
N ALA A 330 2.86 5.75 15.70
CA ALA A 330 2.41 4.73 14.74
C ALA A 330 2.78 3.32 15.21
N GLU A 331 4.00 3.11 15.72
CA GLU A 331 4.42 1.82 16.29
C GLU A 331 3.60 1.45 17.54
N ILE A 332 3.32 2.40 18.42
CA ILE A 332 2.42 2.18 19.55
C ILE A 332 1.03 1.76 19.07
N ALA A 333 0.54 2.35 17.97
CA ALA A 333 -0.74 1.97 17.40
C ALA A 333 -0.70 0.54 16.81
N VAL A 334 0.37 0.15 16.12
CA VAL A 334 0.60 -1.23 15.63
C VAL A 334 0.56 -2.23 16.78
N PHE A 335 1.21 -1.94 17.90
CA PHE A 335 1.23 -2.84 19.07
C PHE A 335 -0.09 -2.90 19.84
N LEU A 336 -0.80 -1.78 19.91
CA LEU A 336 -1.97 -1.68 20.79
C LEU A 336 -3.29 -1.95 20.09
N LEU A 337 -3.47 -1.56 18.83
CA LEU A 337 -4.73 -1.72 18.13
C LEU A 337 -4.99 -3.19 17.79
N PRO A 338 -6.26 -3.61 17.72
CA PRO A 338 -6.59 -4.92 17.19
C PRO A 338 -6.31 -4.96 15.68
N ASP A 339 -5.97 -6.13 15.19
CA ASP A 339 -5.79 -6.37 13.77
C ASP A 339 -7.09 -6.48 13.02
N GLY A 340 -8.10 -7.11 13.65
CA GLY A 340 -9.44 -7.25 13.13
C GLY A 340 -10.50 -6.68 14.06
N VAL A 341 -11.58 -6.13 13.48
CA VAL A 341 -12.76 -5.65 14.21
C VAL A 341 -14.01 -6.14 13.48
N ARG A 342 -14.82 -6.97 14.14
CA ARG A 342 -16.11 -7.44 13.63
C ARG A 342 -17.20 -6.46 14.03
N VAL A 343 -17.74 -5.77 13.02
CA VAL A 343 -18.85 -4.82 13.23
C VAL A 343 -20.17 -5.60 13.22
N PRO A 344 -21.09 -5.39 14.20
CA PRO A 344 -22.38 -6.06 14.20
C PRO A 344 -23.13 -5.87 12.88
N ASN A 345 -23.77 -6.94 12.40
CA ASN A 345 -24.51 -6.98 11.13
C ASN A 345 -23.66 -6.77 9.85
N GLN A 346 -22.36 -6.89 9.94
CA GLN A 346 -21.48 -6.97 8.76
C GLN A 346 -20.82 -8.35 8.72
N PRO A 347 -20.99 -9.12 7.64
CA PRO A 347 -20.37 -10.44 7.50
C PRO A 347 -18.83 -10.36 7.50
N ALA A 348 -18.28 -9.43 6.74
CA ALA A 348 -16.84 -9.23 6.67
C ALA A 348 -16.31 -8.39 7.84
N ALA A 349 -15.24 -8.86 8.47
CA ALA A 349 -14.50 -8.09 9.46
C ALA A 349 -13.70 -6.95 8.80
N LEU A 350 -13.45 -5.88 9.54
CA LEU A 350 -12.38 -4.94 9.20
C LEU A 350 -11.06 -5.60 9.64
N ALA A 351 -10.33 -6.20 8.72
CA ALA A 351 -9.12 -6.99 9.01
C ALA A 351 -7.85 -6.28 8.54
N LEU A 352 -6.69 -6.79 8.98
CA LEU A 352 -5.36 -6.35 8.58
C LEU A 352 -5.14 -4.84 8.86
N ILE A 353 -5.65 -4.37 10.01
CA ILE A 353 -5.54 -2.95 10.40
C ILE A 353 -4.08 -2.63 10.75
N THR A 354 -3.41 -3.51 11.48
CA THR A 354 -2.05 -3.31 11.96
C THR A 354 -1.04 -3.37 10.82
N GLU A 355 -1.18 -4.32 9.90
CA GLU A 355 -0.33 -4.42 8.70
C GLU A 355 -0.52 -3.24 7.75
N ARG A 356 -1.73 -2.68 7.67
CA ARG A 356 -1.94 -1.43 6.92
C ARG A 356 -1.22 -0.26 7.56
N LEU A 357 -1.17 -0.18 8.90
CA LEU A 357 -0.46 0.87 9.61
C LEU A 357 1.05 0.80 9.40
N THR A 358 1.64 -0.37 9.19
CA THR A 358 3.09 -0.49 8.97
C THR A 358 3.54 0.17 7.66
N SER A 359 2.68 0.27 6.64
CA SER A 359 3.01 1.06 5.43
C SER A 359 3.17 2.55 5.71
N LEU A 360 2.39 3.08 6.67
CA LEU A 360 2.57 4.43 7.20
C LEU A 360 3.89 4.55 7.97
N SER A 361 4.17 3.60 8.88
CA SER A 361 5.42 3.54 9.63
C SER A 361 6.65 3.55 8.71
N ALA A 362 6.61 2.79 7.61
CA ALA A 362 7.69 2.77 6.60
C ALA A 362 7.97 4.16 6.01
N VAL A 363 6.93 4.93 5.68
CA VAL A 363 7.10 6.30 5.18
C VAL A 363 7.60 7.25 6.28
N LEU A 364 7.17 7.07 7.52
CA LEU A 364 7.68 7.86 8.66
C LEU A 364 9.16 7.58 8.95
N VAL A 365 9.62 6.32 8.80
CA VAL A 365 11.06 5.99 8.80
C VAL A 365 11.77 6.77 7.70
N CYS A 366 11.23 6.83 6.49
CA CYS A 366 11.80 7.65 5.41
C CYS A 366 11.84 9.15 5.78
N CYS A 367 10.85 9.68 6.53
CA CYS A 367 10.89 11.06 7.02
C CYS A 367 12.04 11.26 8.04
N VAL A 368 12.28 10.31 8.94
CA VAL A 368 13.41 10.33 9.88
C VAL A 368 14.74 10.31 9.11
N LEU A 369 14.90 9.37 8.17
CA LEU A 369 16.10 9.27 7.33
C LEU A 369 16.34 10.51 6.47
N GLY A 370 15.27 11.16 6.02
CA GLY A 370 15.34 12.41 5.27
C GLY A 370 15.96 13.58 6.04
N ALA A 371 15.92 13.55 7.39
CA ALA A 371 16.55 14.56 8.23
C ALA A 371 18.08 14.46 8.28
N MET A 372 18.65 13.30 7.90
CA MET A 372 20.11 13.10 7.85
C MET A 372 20.78 13.94 6.75
N LEU A 373 22.07 14.17 6.91
CA LEU A 373 22.89 14.73 5.82
C LEU A 373 23.01 13.73 4.67
N PRO A 374 22.64 14.16 3.45
CA PRO A 374 22.75 13.29 2.29
C PRO A 374 24.20 12.98 1.96
N ARG A 375 24.54 11.68 1.84
CA ARG A 375 25.86 11.20 1.41
C ARG A 375 25.70 10.29 0.20
N LYS A 376 26.64 10.30 -0.74
CA LYS A 376 26.57 9.50 -1.98
C LYS A 376 26.44 8.00 -1.72
N TRP A 377 27.08 7.49 -0.66
CA TRP A 377 26.99 6.08 -0.31
C TRP A 377 25.59 5.63 0.10
N HIS A 378 24.74 6.55 0.65
CA HIS A 378 23.33 6.24 0.94
C HIS A 378 22.58 5.82 -0.34
N LEU A 379 22.76 6.56 -1.44
CA LEU A 379 22.13 6.22 -2.71
C LEU A 379 22.64 4.87 -3.25
N LEU A 380 23.96 4.64 -3.20
CA LEU A 380 24.55 3.40 -3.71
C LEU A 380 24.08 2.19 -2.90
N ALA A 381 24.08 2.29 -1.58
CA ALA A 381 23.60 1.22 -0.71
C ALA A 381 22.10 0.92 -0.95
N LEU A 382 21.25 1.96 -0.90
CA LEU A 382 19.82 1.79 -1.13
C LEU A 382 19.49 1.32 -2.56
N ALA A 383 20.23 1.77 -3.57
CA ALA A 383 20.06 1.28 -4.95
C ALA A 383 20.46 -0.20 -5.08
N GLY A 384 21.51 -0.63 -4.37
CA GLY A 384 21.90 -2.04 -4.33
C GLY A 384 20.83 -2.92 -3.65
N ILE A 385 20.32 -2.48 -2.49
CA ILE A 385 19.25 -3.19 -1.79
C ILE A 385 17.98 -3.24 -2.65
N ALA A 386 17.59 -2.11 -3.26
CA ALA A 386 16.43 -2.06 -4.14
C ALA A 386 16.60 -2.97 -5.38
N ALA A 387 17.80 -3.08 -5.93
CA ALA A 387 18.06 -4.00 -7.04
C ALA A 387 17.81 -5.46 -6.62
N VAL A 388 18.20 -5.86 -5.41
CA VAL A 388 17.90 -7.20 -4.87
C VAL A 388 16.39 -7.38 -4.70
N PHE A 389 15.71 -6.43 -4.05
CA PHE A 389 14.26 -6.46 -3.84
C PHE A 389 13.50 -6.61 -5.15
N PHE A 390 13.75 -5.74 -6.13
CA PHE A 390 13.04 -5.78 -7.42
C PHE A 390 13.42 -7.00 -8.28
N THR A 391 14.60 -7.60 -8.06
CA THR A 391 14.94 -8.88 -8.72
C THR A 391 14.09 -10.00 -8.16
N PHE A 392 13.92 -10.08 -6.84
CA PHE A 392 13.04 -11.08 -6.21
C PHE A 392 11.59 -10.87 -6.63
N LEU A 393 11.12 -9.63 -6.58
CA LEU A 393 9.77 -9.28 -7.00
C LEU A 393 9.48 -9.66 -8.45
N TYR A 394 10.41 -9.37 -9.37
CA TYR A 394 10.30 -9.77 -10.78
C TYR A 394 10.17 -11.29 -10.95
N GLN A 395 10.95 -12.07 -10.18
CA GLN A 395 10.95 -13.53 -10.27
C GLN A 395 9.64 -14.13 -9.74
N ASP A 396 9.14 -13.64 -8.59
CA ASP A 396 7.90 -14.14 -7.99
C ASP A 396 6.68 -13.78 -8.82
N THR A 397 6.58 -12.52 -9.25
CA THR A 397 5.47 -12.10 -10.12
C THR A 397 5.52 -12.79 -11.48
N ALA A 398 6.69 -13.16 -12.01
CA ALA A 398 6.82 -14.00 -13.20
C ALA A 398 6.29 -15.42 -12.98
N LEU A 399 6.48 -15.98 -11.78
CA LEU A 399 5.96 -17.29 -11.43
C LEU A 399 4.43 -17.27 -11.39
N ILE A 400 3.85 -16.30 -10.69
CA ILE A 400 2.39 -16.15 -10.59
C ILE A 400 1.78 -15.87 -11.98
N ASN A 401 2.40 -15.05 -12.84
CA ASN A 401 1.95 -14.85 -14.23
C ASN A 401 1.95 -16.15 -15.06
N ARG A 402 2.85 -17.10 -14.77
CA ARG A 402 2.82 -18.43 -15.42
C ARG A 402 1.64 -19.25 -14.92
N MET A 403 1.41 -19.28 -13.59
CA MET A 403 0.23 -19.95 -13.02
C MET A 403 -1.06 -19.37 -13.60
N GLU A 404 -1.16 -18.05 -13.73
CA GLU A 404 -2.32 -17.39 -14.33
C GLU A 404 -2.51 -17.78 -15.81
N ALA A 405 -1.43 -17.96 -16.56
CA ALA A 405 -1.50 -18.47 -17.93
C ALA A 405 -1.99 -19.94 -17.98
N GLU A 406 -1.68 -20.75 -16.98
CA GLU A 406 -2.24 -22.12 -16.83
C GLU A 406 -3.73 -22.06 -16.50
N VAL A 407 -4.15 -21.23 -15.54
CA VAL A 407 -5.57 -21.00 -15.26
C VAL A 407 -6.31 -20.57 -16.53
N ALA A 408 -5.75 -19.65 -17.31
CA ALA A 408 -6.32 -19.22 -18.57
C ALA A 408 -6.49 -20.40 -19.57
N ALA A 409 -5.53 -21.30 -19.62
CA ALA A 409 -5.60 -22.50 -20.47
C ALA A 409 -6.69 -23.47 -19.99
N LEU A 410 -6.77 -23.73 -18.67
CA LEU A 410 -7.79 -24.58 -18.05
C LEU A 410 -9.20 -24.02 -18.28
N VAL A 411 -9.41 -22.74 -17.98
CA VAL A 411 -10.70 -22.05 -18.17
C VAL A 411 -11.17 -22.10 -19.63
N LYS A 412 -10.26 -22.04 -20.61
CA LYS A 412 -10.61 -22.17 -22.04
C LYS A 412 -11.20 -23.54 -22.39
N THR A 413 -10.95 -24.58 -21.64
CA THR A 413 -11.53 -25.91 -21.88
C THR A 413 -12.99 -26.01 -21.43
N LEU A 414 -13.43 -25.10 -20.55
CA LEU A 414 -14.79 -25.10 -20.01
C LEU A 414 -15.82 -24.61 -21.04
N PRO A 415 -17.05 -25.14 -20.99
CA PRO A 415 -18.19 -24.50 -21.62
C PRO A 415 -18.37 -23.08 -21.07
N PRO A 416 -18.91 -22.13 -21.84
CA PRO A 416 -19.15 -20.77 -21.34
C PRO A 416 -20.11 -20.73 -20.14
N ASN A 417 -19.95 -19.71 -19.29
CA ASN A 417 -20.81 -19.41 -18.15
C ASN A 417 -20.87 -20.50 -17.06
N GLN A 418 -19.86 -21.34 -16.97
CA GLN A 418 -19.74 -22.30 -15.86
C GLN A 418 -19.32 -21.58 -14.56
N ARG A 419 -19.70 -22.16 -13.41
CA ARG A 419 -19.22 -21.76 -12.09
C ARG A 419 -17.90 -22.45 -11.79
N VAL A 420 -16.95 -21.71 -11.25
CA VAL A 420 -15.62 -22.21 -10.91
C VAL A 420 -15.34 -21.86 -9.44
N LEU A 421 -14.98 -22.87 -8.67
CA LEU A 421 -14.43 -22.74 -7.31
C LEU A 421 -12.91 -22.87 -7.41
N ALA A 422 -12.20 -22.04 -6.67
CA ALA A 422 -10.73 -22.05 -6.64
C ALA A 422 -10.24 -22.44 -5.25
N THR A 423 -9.55 -23.57 -5.16
CA THR A 423 -8.83 -23.99 -3.95
C THR A 423 -7.32 -23.95 -4.23
N ILE A 424 -6.80 -22.73 -4.38
CA ILE A 424 -5.39 -22.46 -4.63
C ILE A 424 -4.81 -21.79 -3.39
N LEU A 425 -3.98 -22.53 -2.65
CA LEU A 425 -3.31 -22.00 -1.47
C LEU A 425 -1.96 -21.40 -1.85
N LYS A 426 -1.64 -20.30 -1.21
CA LYS A 426 -0.31 -19.71 -1.28
C LYS A 426 0.68 -20.57 -0.46
N PRO A 427 1.99 -20.57 -0.78
CA PRO A 427 3.00 -21.14 0.11
C PRO A 427 2.94 -20.53 1.51
N ASP A 428 3.20 -21.32 2.55
CA ASP A 428 3.15 -20.89 3.97
C ASP A 428 4.02 -19.66 4.23
N GLU A 429 5.16 -19.59 3.55
CA GLU A 429 6.11 -18.47 3.67
C GLU A 429 5.65 -17.20 2.94
N SER A 430 4.65 -17.30 2.03
CA SER A 430 4.12 -16.15 1.30
C SER A 430 3.13 -15.38 2.15
N ARG A 431 3.23 -14.05 2.12
CA ARG A 431 2.27 -13.14 2.74
C ARG A 431 1.27 -12.55 1.74
N VAL A 432 1.43 -12.88 0.47
CA VAL A 432 0.60 -12.36 -0.63
C VAL A 432 -0.34 -13.45 -1.10
N LEU A 433 -1.61 -13.11 -1.28
CA LEU A 433 -2.66 -14.00 -1.78
C LEU A 433 -2.50 -14.24 -3.29
N VAL A 434 -2.87 -15.44 -3.74
CA VAL A 434 -2.75 -15.85 -5.16
C VAL A 434 -4.08 -16.36 -5.75
N GLN A 435 -5.09 -16.65 -4.94
CA GLN A 435 -6.35 -17.25 -5.40
C GLN A 435 -7.12 -16.40 -6.42
N HIS A 436 -7.01 -15.09 -6.40
CA HIS A 436 -7.74 -14.19 -7.28
C HIS A 436 -7.23 -14.14 -8.73
N ILE A 437 -6.19 -14.93 -9.07
CA ILE A 437 -5.82 -15.19 -10.48
C ILE A 437 -6.97 -15.88 -11.24
N VAL A 438 -7.76 -16.74 -10.55
CA VAL A 438 -8.94 -17.39 -11.16
C VAL A 438 -10.04 -16.36 -11.45
N ASP A 439 -10.25 -15.39 -10.57
CA ASP A 439 -11.21 -14.32 -10.79
C ASP A 439 -10.94 -13.59 -12.11
N ARG A 440 -9.68 -13.19 -12.33
CA ARG A 440 -9.28 -12.47 -13.54
C ARG A 440 -9.50 -13.30 -14.80
N GLU A 441 -9.12 -14.57 -14.77
CA GLU A 441 -9.22 -15.44 -15.96
C GLU A 441 -10.64 -15.92 -16.27
N CYS A 442 -11.57 -15.82 -15.29
CA CYS A 442 -13.00 -16.01 -15.52
C CYS A 442 -13.68 -14.88 -16.30
N ILE A 443 -13.06 -13.70 -16.43
CA ILE A 443 -13.65 -12.55 -17.12
C ILE A 443 -14.08 -12.90 -18.54
N GLY A 444 -15.38 -12.77 -18.81
CA GLY A 444 -15.96 -13.03 -20.13
C GLY A 444 -16.15 -14.51 -20.48
N ARG A 445 -15.90 -15.46 -19.56
CA ARG A 445 -15.97 -16.88 -19.84
C ARG A 445 -16.66 -17.73 -18.77
N CYS A 446 -16.34 -17.52 -17.49
CA CYS A 446 -16.91 -18.25 -16.38
C CYS A 446 -17.29 -17.32 -15.22
N PHE A 447 -17.87 -17.88 -14.19
CA PHE A 447 -18.15 -17.16 -12.96
C PHE A 447 -17.24 -17.75 -11.86
N SER A 448 -16.39 -16.89 -11.28
CA SER A 448 -15.64 -17.20 -10.06
C SER A 448 -16.62 -17.22 -8.90
N TYR A 449 -17.09 -18.42 -8.56
CA TYR A 449 -18.21 -18.61 -7.64
C TYR A 449 -17.86 -18.24 -6.21
N GLY A 450 -16.59 -18.41 -5.83
CA GLY A 450 -16.04 -18.05 -4.52
C GLY A 450 -15.47 -16.63 -4.44
N ASN A 451 -15.77 -15.72 -5.40
CA ASN A 451 -15.35 -14.33 -5.23
C ASN A 451 -16.02 -13.71 -4.00
N TYR A 452 -15.21 -13.14 -3.09
CA TYR A 452 -15.65 -12.70 -1.76
C TYR A 452 -16.56 -11.46 -1.76
N GLU A 453 -16.47 -10.61 -2.77
CA GLU A 453 -17.16 -9.31 -2.77
C GLU A 453 -18.69 -9.45 -2.67
N PRO A 454 -19.37 -10.33 -3.44
CA PRO A 454 -20.81 -10.49 -3.35
C PRO A 454 -21.33 -10.97 -2.00
N ALA A 455 -20.57 -11.81 -1.28
CA ALA A 455 -20.92 -12.37 0.02
C ALA A 455 -20.64 -11.41 1.18
N SER A 456 -19.69 -10.51 1.04
CA SER A 456 -19.19 -9.65 2.11
C SER A 456 -20.21 -8.65 2.67
N GLY A 457 -21.17 -8.23 1.85
CA GLY A 457 -22.18 -7.23 2.22
C GLY A 457 -21.65 -5.78 2.36
N VAL A 458 -20.36 -5.55 2.20
CA VAL A 458 -19.72 -4.23 2.39
C VAL A 458 -19.22 -3.60 1.11
N PHE A 459 -18.86 -4.41 0.10
CA PHE A 459 -18.33 -3.94 -1.18
C PHE A 459 -19.42 -3.57 -2.20
N ARG A 460 -18.99 -3.30 -3.44
CA ARG A 460 -19.86 -2.78 -4.50
C ARG A 460 -20.81 -3.81 -5.09
N ILE A 461 -20.34 -5.04 -5.33
CA ILE A 461 -21.19 -6.12 -5.81
C ILE A 461 -21.77 -6.87 -4.63
N ARG A 462 -23.07 -7.15 -4.67
CA ARG A 462 -23.76 -7.87 -3.61
C ARG A 462 -24.71 -8.93 -4.15
N ALA A 463 -24.69 -10.10 -3.54
CA ALA A 463 -25.61 -11.17 -3.84
C ALA A 463 -27.01 -10.86 -3.31
N GLN A 464 -28.02 -11.35 -4.01
CA GLN A 464 -29.43 -11.31 -3.63
C GLN A 464 -30.00 -12.73 -3.64
N PRO A 465 -31.13 -12.98 -2.96
CA PRO A 465 -31.80 -14.28 -3.02
C PRO A 465 -32.02 -14.74 -4.46
N GLY A 466 -31.69 -16.01 -4.75
CA GLY A 466 -31.79 -16.59 -6.10
C GLY A 466 -30.60 -16.30 -7.02
N ASN A 467 -29.55 -15.67 -6.51
CA ASN A 467 -28.27 -15.56 -7.22
C ASN A 467 -27.68 -16.95 -7.53
N LYS A 468 -27.09 -17.10 -8.70
CA LYS A 468 -26.44 -18.32 -9.19
C LYS A 468 -24.98 -18.13 -9.58
N TYR A 469 -24.43 -16.94 -9.38
CA TYR A 469 -23.15 -16.51 -9.94
C TYR A 469 -22.04 -16.38 -8.92
N ALA A 470 -22.40 -16.35 -7.62
CA ALA A 470 -21.46 -16.23 -6.54
C ALA A 470 -22.01 -16.85 -5.25
N MET A 471 -21.16 -17.28 -4.35
CA MET A 471 -21.51 -17.64 -2.98
C MET A 471 -22.18 -16.46 -2.27
N THR A 472 -23.08 -16.75 -1.33
CA THR A 472 -23.85 -15.75 -0.57
C THR A 472 -23.41 -15.64 0.89
N ASP A 473 -22.75 -16.67 1.41
CA ASP A 473 -22.19 -16.69 2.75
C ASP A 473 -20.70 -16.33 2.74
N PHE A 474 -20.32 -15.41 3.58
CA PHE A 474 -18.92 -14.96 3.66
C PHE A 474 -18.00 -15.94 4.38
N GLU A 475 -18.56 -16.73 5.34
CA GLU A 475 -17.80 -17.76 6.04
C GLU A 475 -17.49 -18.93 5.11
N ASP A 476 -18.41 -19.27 4.20
CA ASP A 476 -18.16 -20.27 3.16
C ASP A 476 -17.05 -19.84 2.21
N VAL A 477 -17.06 -18.58 1.78
CA VAL A 477 -15.98 -18.04 0.93
C VAL A 477 -14.63 -18.07 1.66
N ALA A 478 -14.58 -17.64 2.93
CA ALA A 478 -13.37 -17.70 3.73
C ALA A 478 -12.86 -19.13 3.89
N SER A 479 -13.77 -20.08 4.18
CA SER A 479 -13.43 -21.51 4.29
C SER A 479 -12.88 -22.09 2.96
N MET A 480 -13.41 -21.61 1.82
CA MET A 480 -12.88 -22.01 0.51
C MET A 480 -11.47 -21.47 0.28
N GLU A 481 -11.21 -20.22 0.65
CA GLU A 481 -9.88 -19.61 0.55
C GLU A 481 -8.85 -20.30 1.45
N GLU A 482 -9.29 -20.88 2.57
CA GLU A 482 -8.47 -21.66 3.50
C GLU A 482 -8.35 -23.15 3.11
N GLY A 483 -9.08 -23.61 2.08
CA GLY A 483 -9.10 -25.03 1.65
C GLY A 483 -9.92 -25.95 2.56
N ASP A 484 -10.82 -25.38 3.36
CA ASP A 484 -11.65 -26.09 4.34
C ASP A 484 -13.14 -26.14 3.98
N TYR A 485 -13.51 -25.61 2.82
CA TYR A 485 -14.89 -25.50 2.38
C TYR A 485 -15.53 -26.89 2.18
N LYS A 486 -16.76 -27.05 2.64
CA LYS A 486 -17.60 -28.22 2.39
C LYS A 486 -18.63 -27.89 1.34
N MET A 487 -18.62 -28.66 0.27
CA MET A 487 -19.52 -28.45 -0.86
C MET A 487 -20.99 -28.60 -0.49
N LEU A 488 -21.81 -27.68 -0.94
CA LEU A 488 -23.26 -27.64 -0.72
C LEU A 488 -24.03 -28.01 -2.01
N PRO A 489 -25.30 -28.49 -1.93
CA PRO A 489 -26.10 -28.81 -3.12
C PRO A 489 -26.28 -27.67 -4.11
N GLU A 490 -26.33 -26.43 -3.63
CA GLU A 490 -26.46 -25.21 -4.46
C GLU A 490 -25.24 -24.87 -5.28
N ASP A 491 -24.08 -25.43 -4.95
CA ASP A 491 -22.85 -25.20 -5.69
C ASP A 491 -22.87 -25.90 -7.05
N LEU A 492 -23.63 -26.97 -7.16
CA LEU A 492 -23.68 -27.77 -8.39
C LEU A 492 -24.64 -27.17 -9.44
N PRO A 493 -24.29 -27.29 -10.73
CA PRO A 493 -23.06 -27.79 -11.28
C PRO A 493 -21.93 -26.75 -11.23
N ALA A 494 -20.72 -27.17 -10.88
CA ALA A 494 -19.52 -26.33 -10.81
C ALA A 494 -18.27 -27.12 -11.19
N TYR A 495 -17.18 -26.39 -11.39
CA TYR A 495 -15.84 -26.94 -11.58
C TYR A 495 -14.92 -26.45 -10.47
N GLN A 496 -13.94 -27.26 -10.12
CA GLN A 496 -12.87 -26.89 -9.20
C GLN A 496 -11.57 -26.69 -9.96
N ILE A 497 -10.86 -25.59 -9.70
CA ILE A 497 -9.45 -25.40 -10.04
C ILE A 497 -8.66 -25.55 -8.75
N TYR A 498 -7.66 -26.42 -8.75
CA TYR A 498 -6.92 -26.83 -7.57
C TYR A 498 -5.47 -27.18 -7.91
N GLN A 499 -4.63 -27.32 -6.90
CA GLN A 499 -3.23 -27.74 -7.05
C GLN A 499 -3.15 -29.25 -7.21
N CYS A 500 -2.61 -29.76 -8.35
CA CYS A 500 -2.62 -31.18 -8.67
C CYS A 500 -1.58 -32.00 -7.92
N ASN A 501 -0.44 -31.39 -7.62
CA ASN A 501 0.76 -32.07 -7.14
C ASN A 501 1.35 -31.35 -5.93
N GLU A 502 2.45 -31.86 -5.39
CA GLU A 502 3.23 -31.20 -4.34
C GLU A 502 3.83 -29.85 -4.82
N ASP A 503 4.03 -29.69 -6.15
CA ASP A 503 4.39 -28.39 -6.72
C ASP A 503 3.14 -27.49 -6.73
N TRP A 504 3.13 -26.53 -5.83
CA TRP A 504 2.01 -25.62 -5.65
C TRP A 504 1.68 -24.77 -6.90
N THR A 505 2.54 -24.76 -7.90
CA THR A 505 2.34 -24.02 -9.17
C THR A 505 1.62 -24.81 -10.25
N GLU A 506 1.52 -26.15 -10.11
CA GLU A 506 0.80 -26.99 -11.07
C GLU A 506 -0.69 -27.04 -10.76
N LEU A 507 -1.52 -26.63 -11.71
CA LEU A 507 -2.95 -26.46 -11.55
C LEU A 507 -3.74 -27.43 -12.42
N CYS A 508 -4.82 -27.97 -11.86
CA CYS A 508 -5.76 -28.85 -12.53
C CYS A 508 -7.19 -28.31 -12.46
N ILE A 509 -8.04 -28.85 -13.33
CA ILE A 509 -9.47 -28.57 -13.31
C ILE A 509 -10.27 -29.87 -13.39
N ARG A 510 -11.35 -29.97 -12.60
CA ARG A 510 -12.28 -31.09 -12.63
C ARG A 510 -13.73 -30.63 -12.47
N PRO A 511 -14.71 -31.35 -13.00
CA PRO A 511 -16.10 -31.16 -12.62
C PRO A 511 -16.32 -31.63 -11.18
N LEU A 512 -17.18 -30.94 -10.45
CA LEU A 512 -17.64 -31.38 -9.14
C LEU A 512 -18.86 -32.28 -9.28
N ALA A 513 -18.92 -33.35 -8.49
CA ALA A 513 -19.95 -34.39 -8.56
C ALA A 513 -20.86 -34.38 -7.30
N ALA A 514 -22.10 -34.89 -7.45
CA ALA A 514 -23.07 -34.91 -6.37
C ALA A 514 -22.75 -35.88 -5.22
N ASP A 515 -21.88 -36.85 -5.45
CA ASP A 515 -21.40 -37.78 -4.43
C ASP A 515 -20.33 -37.19 -3.52
N GLU A 516 -19.79 -36.02 -3.88
CA GLU A 516 -18.85 -35.23 -3.06
C GLU A 516 -19.54 -34.21 -2.12
N LEU A 517 -20.88 -34.19 -2.09
CA LEU A 517 -21.63 -33.29 -1.20
C LEU A 517 -21.28 -33.55 0.27
N ASN A 518 -21.02 -32.49 1.01
CA ASN A 518 -20.52 -32.46 2.39
C ASN A 518 -19.07 -32.94 2.56
N ASP A 519 -18.40 -33.36 1.50
CA ASP A 519 -16.98 -33.61 1.55
C ASP A 519 -16.21 -32.28 1.52
N ARG A 520 -15.07 -32.27 2.19
CA ARG A 520 -14.16 -31.14 2.18
C ARG A 520 -13.54 -31.01 0.78
N LEU A 521 -13.74 -29.87 0.13
CA LEU A 521 -13.03 -29.55 -1.09
C LEU A 521 -11.54 -29.34 -0.78
N GLY A 522 -10.79 -30.43 -0.84
CA GLY A 522 -9.36 -30.41 -0.58
C GLY A 522 -8.58 -29.63 -1.62
N VAL A 523 -7.40 -29.19 -1.22
CA VAL A 523 -6.41 -28.57 -2.11
C VAL A 523 -5.82 -29.65 -3.04
N HIS A 524 -5.73 -30.90 -2.54
CA HIS A 524 -5.34 -32.09 -3.28
C HIS A 524 -6.44 -33.13 -3.10
N PRO A 525 -7.37 -33.29 -4.02
CA PRO A 525 -8.42 -34.30 -3.96
C PRO A 525 -7.88 -35.70 -4.21
#